data_626b8d4c71673d93bf530a75784cf9ca
#
_entry.id   626b8d4c71673d93bf530a75784cf9ca
#
_cell.length_a   1.000
_cell.length_b   1.000
_cell.length_c   1.000
_cell.angle_alpha   90.00
_cell.angle_beta   90.00
_cell.angle_gamma   90.00
#
_symmetry.space_group_name_H-M   'P 1'
#
loop_
_entity.id
_entity.type
_entity.pdbx_description
1 polymer ?
#
loop_
_entity_poly.entity_id
_entity_poly.type
_entity_poly.pdbx_seq_one_letter_code
_entity_poly.pdbx_strand_id
1 'polypeptide(L)'
;MALPAASGYPQYSGSLIPPMFSSKLVEQFYCSSTYADITTTEYSGELNKCGDQITFFRTPRVRVRRGQKDSTIKHDTIDTCPITMVVDKELEFSVKIAKVDVKQICNWDMWQTSLLKSASYNIGEAIDQELLAKMYVEADPTNKGLTAGVRTQLYNLGAVGAPVSMSAANIWQVMTSVAAVLREQCLPMEDLFIVLPDVALPHLLNSPMLVNNVGLSGACCEVASNAILNGKIPQKIAGFDVYISHNVFSTTDGANVVYEVIAGWRGATAFAMQIEETRIIDNDKDSWDIYLQGMTVYGSKVIQPEGLAGVYAKFVP
;
A
#
# COMPACT_ATOMS: atom_id res chain seq x y z
N MET A 1 39.02 -10.48 17.51
CA MET A 1 39.69 -11.45 18.39
C MET A 1 40.97 -11.91 17.69
N ALA A 2 42.11 -11.71 18.34
CA ALA A 2 43.34 -12.30 17.81
C ALA A 2 43.25 -13.83 17.92
N LEU A 3 43.82 -14.55 16.94
CA LEU A 3 43.88 -16.01 16.97
C LEU A 3 44.59 -16.47 18.25
N PRO A 4 44.09 -17.49 18.94
CA PRO A 4 44.77 -18.01 20.14
C PRO A 4 46.16 -18.53 19.78
N ALA A 5 47.18 -18.10 20.50
CA ALA A 5 48.52 -18.59 20.30
C ALA A 5 48.66 -20.04 20.80
N ALA A 6 49.50 -20.83 20.15
CA ALA A 6 49.86 -22.15 20.64
C ALA A 6 50.50 -22.04 22.03
N SER A 7 50.27 -23.06 22.87
CA SER A 7 50.81 -23.10 24.23
C SER A 7 52.33 -22.95 24.24
N GLY A 8 52.83 -21.97 24.97
CA GLY A 8 54.27 -21.68 25.11
C GLY A 8 54.77 -20.52 24.22
N TYR A 9 53.98 -19.91 23.39
CA TYR A 9 54.38 -18.73 22.62
C TYR A 9 53.84 -17.44 23.27
N PRO A 10 54.64 -16.36 23.30
CA PRO A 10 54.17 -15.07 23.83
C PRO A 10 53.07 -14.51 22.98
N GLN A 11 51.98 -14.09 23.64
CA GLN A 11 50.87 -13.42 22.96
C GLN A 11 51.12 -11.91 22.96
N TYR A 12 50.85 -11.29 21.79
CA TYR A 12 50.85 -9.85 21.69
C TYR A 12 49.58 -9.30 22.37
N SER A 13 49.76 -8.54 23.44
CA SER A 13 48.67 -7.93 24.22
C SER A 13 48.53 -6.43 24.00
N GLY A 14 49.18 -5.88 22.96
CA GLY A 14 49.13 -4.46 22.67
C GLY A 14 47.89 -4.05 21.86
N SER A 15 47.49 -2.77 21.97
CA SER A 15 46.40 -2.15 21.25
C SER A 15 46.77 -1.71 19.82
N LEU A 16 47.86 -2.19 19.24
CA LEU A 16 48.38 -1.82 17.93
C LEU A 16 47.60 -2.45 16.74
N ILE A 17 46.69 -3.39 17.01
CA ILE A 17 45.82 -3.94 15.97
C ILE A 17 44.48 -3.17 16.01
N PRO A 18 44.33 -2.11 15.21
CA PRO A 18 43.06 -1.38 15.19
C PRO A 18 41.97 -2.27 14.60
N PRO A 19 40.72 -2.18 15.09
CA PRO A 19 39.61 -2.85 14.46
C PRO A 19 39.45 -2.30 13.03
N MET A 20 39.51 -3.18 12.04
CA MET A 20 39.21 -2.79 10.66
C MET A 20 37.69 -2.71 10.48
N PHE A 21 37.20 -1.53 10.16
CA PHE A 21 35.80 -1.34 9.75
C PHE A 21 35.67 -1.64 8.26
N SER A 22 34.60 -2.36 7.91
CA SER A 22 34.26 -2.57 6.49
C SER A 22 33.92 -1.23 5.85
N SER A 23 34.46 -0.97 4.68
CA SER A 23 34.03 0.17 3.85
C SER A 23 32.68 -0.04 3.19
N LYS A 24 32.12 -1.26 3.28
CA LYS A 24 30.80 -1.60 2.75
C LYS A 24 29.76 -1.47 3.85
N LEU A 25 28.75 -0.65 3.62
CA LEU A 25 27.54 -0.61 4.44
C LEU A 25 26.67 -1.82 4.13
N VAL A 26 26.11 -2.42 5.17
CA VAL A 26 25.04 -3.41 5.05
C VAL A 26 23.75 -2.62 4.90
N GLU A 27 23.11 -2.71 3.73
CA GLU A 27 21.81 -2.08 3.52
C GLU A 27 20.75 -2.78 4.38
N GLN A 28 19.88 -1.98 4.99
CA GLN A 28 18.69 -2.47 5.66
C GLN A 28 17.64 -2.90 4.63
N PHE A 29 16.82 -3.89 4.98
CA PHE A 29 15.66 -4.25 4.18
C PHE A 29 14.52 -3.28 4.49
N TYR A 30 13.82 -2.84 3.46
CA TYR A 30 12.70 -1.91 3.58
C TYR A 30 11.46 -2.51 2.91
N CYS A 31 10.30 -2.19 3.46
CA CYS A 31 9.03 -2.53 2.83
C CYS A 31 8.78 -1.63 1.63
N SER A 32 8.26 -2.19 0.55
CA SER A 32 7.85 -1.41 -0.63
C SER A 32 6.51 -0.75 -0.37
N SER A 33 6.37 0.51 -0.77
CA SER A 33 5.11 1.23 -0.74
C SER A 33 4.28 0.94 -1.99
N THR A 34 2.96 0.89 -1.85
CA THR A 34 2.00 0.57 -2.92
C THR A 34 1.07 1.72 -3.25
N TYR A 35 1.06 2.80 -2.47
CA TYR A 35 0.09 3.90 -2.59
C TYR A 35 0.07 4.53 -4.00
N ALA A 36 1.22 4.68 -4.64
CA ALA A 36 1.31 5.29 -5.96
C ALA A 36 0.66 4.44 -7.06
N ASP A 37 0.69 3.11 -6.89
CA ASP A 37 0.14 2.17 -7.88
C ASP A 37 -1.37 1.95 -7.73
N ILE A 38 -1.92 2.19 -6.54
CA ILE A 38 -3.34 1.93 -6.23
C ILE A 38 -4.21 3.18 -6.24
N THR A 39 -3.62 4.38 -6.34
CA THR A 39 -4.34 5.66 -6.34
C THR A 39 -4.12 6.44 -7.63
N THR A 40 -5.00 7.42 -7.87
CA THR A 40 -4.84 8.37 -8.97
C THR A 40 -4.02 9.57 -8.47
N THR A 41 -2.88 9.80 -9.11
CA THR A 41 -1.97 10.91 -8.80
C THR A 41 -2.06 12.06 -9.81
N GLU A 42 -3.02 12.00 -10.76
CA GLU A 42 -3.18 12.97 -11.85
C GLU A 42 -3.39 14.41 -11.35
N TYR A 43 -3.95 14.53 -10.15
CA TYR A 43 -4.31 15.82 -9.55
C TYR A 43 -3.17 16.53 -8.82
N SER A 44 -2.04 15.85 -8.57
CA SER A 44 -0.88 16.44 -7.88
C SER A 44 -0.31 17.64 -8.64
N GLY A 45 -0.38 17.64 -9.97
CA GLY A 45 0.07 18.76 -10.81
C GLY A 45 -0.75 20.04 -10.69
N GLU A 46 -1.99 19.96 -10.23
CA GLU A 46 -2.88 21.12 -10.04
C GLU A 46 -2.58 21.85 -8.72
N LEU A 47 -2.25 21.10 -7.66
CA LEU A 47 -1.86 21.64 -6.35
C LEU A 47 -0.53 22.40 -6.37
N ASN A 48 0.38 22.04 -7.26
CA ASN A 48 1.68 22.72 -7.36
C ASN A 48 1.60 24.20 -7.75
N LYS A 49 0.45 24.68 -8.21
CA LYS A 49 0.29 26.05 -8.67
C LYS A 49 -0.16 27.01 -7.57
N CYS A 50 -1.15 26.66 -6.77
CA CYS A 50 -1.63 27.43 -5.60
C CYS A 50 -2.80 26.68 -4.96
N GLY A 51 -2.84 26.64 -3.63
CA GLY A 51 -3.99 26.13 -2.89
C GLY A 51 -3.66 24.90 -2.05
N ASP A 52 -4.45 24.71 -1.04
CA ASP A 52 -4.38 23.61 -0.08
C ASP A 52 -5.51 22.57 -0.30
N GLN A 53 -6.38 22.81 -1.28
CA GLN A 53 -7.55 22.00 -1.52
C GLN A 53 -7.90 21.88 -3.01
N ILE A 54 -8.36 20.69 -3.40
CA ILE A 54 -8.92 20.42 -4.74
C ILE A 54 -10.38 20.01 -4.59
N THR A 55 -11.25 20.59 -5.40
CA THR A 55 -12.66 20.24 -5.45
C THR A 55 -12.95 19.41 -6.69
N PHE A 56 -13.47 18.21 -6.50
CA PHE A 56 -13.89 17.30 -7.54
C PHE A 56 -15.39 17.43 -7.77
N PHE A 57 -15.80 17.47 -9.03
CA PHE A 57 -17.21 17.45 -9.41
C PHE A 57 -17.55 16.07 -9.96
N ARG A 58 -18.43 15.36 -9.27
CA ARG A 58 -18.93 14.08 -9.75
C ARG A 58 -20.06 14.30 -10.75
N THR A 59 -19.97 13.64 -11.92
CA THR A 59 -21.05 13.69 -12.92
C THR A 59 -22.30 12.97 -12.38
N PRO A 60 -23.42 13.66 -12.26
CA PRO A 60 -24.64 13.05 -11.73
C PRO A 60 -25.21 12.04 -12.72
N ARG A 61 -25.89 11.01 -12.19
CA ARG A 61 -26.53 9.99 -13.01
C ARG A 61 -27.84 10.49 -13.54
N VAL A 62 -27.97 10.59 -14.88
CA VAL A 62 -29.19 11.00 -15.54
C VAL A 62 -30.23 9.87 -15.54
N ARG A 63 -31.45 10.18 -15.15
CA ARG A 63 -32.56 9.23 -15.15
C ARG A 63 -33.21 9.16 -16.52
N VAL A 64 -33.19 7.99 -17.17
CA VAL A 64 -33.87 7.74 -18.44
C VAL A 64 -35.29 7.27 -18.18
N ARG A 65 -36.28 7.89 -18.83
CA ARG A 65 -37.67 7.53 -18.74
C ARG A 65 -38.19 7.05 -20.10
N ARG A 66 -39.14 6.11 -20.09
CA ARG A 66 -39.83 5.71 -21.30
C ARG A 66 -40.86 6.77 -21.65
N GLY A 67 -40.76 7.37 -22.84
CA GLY A 67 -41.74 8.29 -23.37
C GLY A 67 -42.98 7.54 -23.87
N GLN A 68 -44.15 8.16 -23.74
CA GLN A 68 -45.40 7.72 -24.37
C GLN A 68 -45.82 8.78 -25.37
N LYS A 69 -46.55 8.38 -26.40
CA LYS A 69 -47.12 9.32 -27.38
C LYS A 69 -48.01 10.32 -26.63
N ASP A 70 -47.86 11.59 -26.94
CA ASP A 70 -48.59 12.72 -26.34
C ASP A 70 -48.32 12.96 -24.83
N SER A 71 -47.23 12.41 -24.26
CA SER A 71 -46.84 12.72 -22.89
C SER A 71 -45.93 13.94 -22.81
N THR A 72 -46.14 14.76 -21.78
CA THR A 72 -45.24 15.89 -21.46
C THR A 72 -43.93 15.42 -20.95
N ILE A 73 -42.83 15.93 -21.49
CA ILE A 73 -41.48 15.64 -21.02
C ILE A 73 -41.30 16.23 -19.61
N LYS A 74 -40.93 15.37 -18.65
CA LYS A 74 -40.57 15.82 -17.28
C LYS A 74 -39.07 16.07 -17.20
N HIS A 75 -38.70 17.25 -16.73
CA HIS A 75 -37.33 17.63 -16.51
C HIS A 75 -36.91 17.24 -15.10
N ASP A 76 -35.69 16.70 -14.96
CA ASP A 76 -35.08 16.43 -13.68
C ASP A 76 -34.08 17.55 -13.36
N THR A 77 -34.08 18.01 -12.14
CA THR A 77 -33.03 18.91 -11.61
C THR A 77 -31.81 18.07 -11.24
N ILE A 78 -30.67 18.52 -11.67
CA ILE A 78 -29.38 17.83 -11.41
C ILE A 78 -28.63 18.63 -10.36
N ASP A 79 -28.37 17.99 -9.21
CA ASP A 79 -27.52 18.54 -8.18
C ASP A 79 -26.14 17.90 -8.27
N THR A 80 -25.10 18.73 -8.29
CA THR A 80 -23.71 18.30 -8.23
C THR A 80 -23.19 18.51 -6.82
N CYS A 81 -22.83 17.42 -6.13
CA CYS A 81 -22.17 17.51 -4.84
C CYS A 81 -20.65 17.61 -5.06
N PRO A 82 -20.02 18.72 -4.72
CA PRO A 82 -18.57 18.83 -4.76
C PRO A 82 -17.93 17.97 -3.65
N ILE A 83 -16.87 17.25 -3.99
CA ILE A 83 -16.04 16.49 -3.05
C ILE A 83 -14.72 17.24 -2.94
N THR A 84 -14.35 17.66 -1.76
CA THR A 84 -13.10 18.41 -1.54
C THR A 84 -12.06 17.51 -0.89
N MET A 85 -10.87 17.49 -1.48
CA MET A 85 -9.66 16.92 -0.91
C MET A 85 -8.81 18.07 -0.36
N VAL A 86 -8.39 17.97 0.88
CA VAL A 86 -7.50 18.92 1.54
C VAL A 86 -6.15 18.26 1.73
N VAL A 87 -5.08 19.01 1.50
CA VAL A 87 -3.70 18.62 1.79
C VAL A 87 -3.36 19.16 3.16
N ASP A 88 -3.56 18.33 4.18
CA ASP A 88 -3.48 18.73 5.59
C ASP A 88 -2.54 17.85 6.42
N LYS A 89 -1.85 16.90 5.77
CA LYS A 89 -1.01 15.94 6.46
C LYS A 89 0.45 16.21 6.18
N GLU A 90 1.23 16.23 7.25
CA GLU A 90 2.66 16.48 7.23
C GLU A 90 3.39 15.33 7.91
N LEU A 91 4.40 14.79 7.23
CA LEU A 91 5.36 13.86 7.78
C LEU A 91 6.73 14.48 7.72
N GLU A 92 7.44 14.47 8.83
CA GLU A 92 8.80 15.00 8.94
C GLU A 92 9.75 13.98 9.53
N PHE A 93 11.00 14.06 9.14
CA PHE A 93 12.09 13.37 9.81
C PHE A 93 13.25 14.32 10.10
N SER A 94 13.93 14.11 11.21
CA SER A 94 15.12 14.86 11.57
C SER A 94 16.12 13.94 12.23
N VAL A 95 17.33 13.87 11.67
CA VAL A 95 18.45 13.10 12.21
C VAL A 95 19.57 14.06 12.58
N LYS A 96 20.01 14.01 13.82
CA LYS A 96 21.10 14.82 14.35
C LYS A 96 22.39 13.98 14.39
N ILE A 97 23.48 14.54 13.88
CA ILE A 97 24.80 13.88 13.83
C ILE A 97 25.88 14.86 14.28
N ALA A 98 26.69 14.45 15.22
CA ALA A 98 27.79 15.28 15.70
C ALA A 98 28.85 15.47 14.60
N LYS A 99 29.32 16.69 14.40
CA LYS A 99 30.35 17.02 13.39
C LYS A 99 31.67 16.28 13.61
N VAL A 100 31.95 15.91 14.85
CA VAL A 100 33.15 15.09 15.22
C VAL A 100 33.00 13.69 14.61
N ASP A 101 31.82 13.08 14.73
CA ASP A 101 31.55 11.74 14.22
C ASP A 101 31.59 11.70 12.68
N VAL A 102 31.09 12.75 12.04
CA VAL A 102 31.16 12.91 10.58
C VAL A 102 32.60 12.89 10.07
N LYS A 103 33.54 13.51 10.79
CA LYS A 103 34.96 13.49 10.43
C LYS A 103 35.65 12.15 10.68
N GLN A 104 35.06 11.33 11.53
CA GLN A 104 35.58 10.00 11.87
C GLN A 104 34.99 8.89 11.00
N ILE A 105 33.87 9.15 10.32
CA ILE A 105 33.22 8.21 9.39
C ILE A 105 34.00 8.19 8.06
N CYS A 106 34.50 7.03 7.68
CA CYS A 106 35.32 6.88 6.49
C CYS A 106 34.58 7.13 5.16
N ASN A 107 33.25 6.95 5.09
CA ASN A 107 32.43 7.09 3.89
C ASN A 107 31.14 7.87 4.22
N TRP A 108 31.26 9.13 4.55
CA TRP A 108 30.15 9.99 4.93
C TRP A 108 29.04 10.06 3.88
N ASP A 109 29.40 10.30 2.61
CA ASP A 109 28.41 10.46 1.52
C ASP A 109 27.55 9.22 1.30
N MET A 110 28.16 8.04 1.40
CA MET A 110 27.43 6.77 1.27
C MET A 110 26.49 6.55 2.45
N TRP A 111 26.93 6.88 3.67
CA TRP A 111 26.14 6.77 4.88
C TRP A 111 24.95 7.73 4.87
N GLN A 112 25.16 8.99 4.47
CA GLN A 112 24.13 9.99 4.29
C GLN A 112 23.08 9.57 3.27
N THR A 113 23.52 9.05 2.11
CA THR A 113 22.60 8.53 1.08
C THR A 113 21.77 7.37 1.61
N SER A 114 22.37 6.46 2.40
CA SER A 114 21.64 5.34 3.02
C SER A 114 20.61 5.81 4.03
N LEU A 115 20.89 6.84 4.82
CA LEU A 115 19.93 7.43 5.76
C LEU A 115 18.76 8.09 5.05
N LEU A 116 19.02 8.87 3.99
CA LEU A 116 17.96 9.48 3.19
C LEU A 116 17.06 8.42 2.56
N LYS A 117 17.66 7.37 2.02
CA LYS A 117 16.92 6.24 1.46
C LYS A 117 16.04 5.57 2.52
N SER A 118 16.58 5.33 3.72
CA SER A 118 15.80 4.80 4.85
C SER A 118 14.63 5.70 5.23
N ALA A 119 14.85 7.01 5.32
CA ALA A 119 13.81 7.97 5.66
C ALA A 119 12.71 8.00 4.61
N SER A 120 13.05 7.97 3.31
CA SER A 120 12.09 7.94 2.21
C SER A 120 11.21 6.68 2.26
N TYR A 121 11.79 5.51 2.52
CA TYR A 121 11.00 4.27 2.67
C TYR A 121 10.06 4.31 3.88
N ASN A 122 10.53 4.82 5.02
CA ASN A 122 9.70 4.91 6.22
C ASN A 122 8.53 5.90 6.05
N ILE A 123 8.75 7.01 5.32
CA ILE A 123 7.66 7.92 4.94
C ILE A 123 6.65 7.21 4.03
N GLY A 124 7.13 6.49 3.01
CA GLY A 124 6.27 5.72 2.11
C GLY A 124 5.45 4.66 2.84
N GLU A 125 6.04 3.97 3.83
CA GLU A 125 5.36 3.00 4.68
C GLU A 125 4.25 3.67 5.52
N ALA A 126 4.54 4.81 6.14
CA ALA A 126 3.56 5.55 6.95
C ALA A 126 2.36 6.04 6.10
N ILE A 127 2.63 6.53 4.88
CA ILE A 127 1.59 6.95 3.92
C ILE A 127 0.73 5.74 3.52
N ASP A 128 1.35 4.60 3.20
CA ASP A 128 0.64 3.37 2.81
C ASP A 128 -0.31 2.90 3.91
N GLN A 129 0.18 2.79 5.15
CA GLN A 129 -0.61 2.31 6.29
C GLN A 129 -1.83 3.20 6.51
N GLU A 130 -1.65 4.51 6.48
CA GLU A 130 -2.75 5.45 6.67
C GLU A 130 -3.75 5.41 5.51
N LEU A 131 -3.26 5.36 4.28
CA LEU A 131 -4.10 5.35 3.09
C LEU A 131 -4.94 4.08 3.01
N LEU A 132 -4.34 2.90 3.23
CA LEU A 132 -5.06 1.63 3.22
C LEU A 132 -6.13 1.57 4.30
N ALA A 133 -5.82 2.01 5.52
CA ALA A 133 -6.81 2.10 6.60
C ALA A 133 -7.96 3.04 6.25
N LYS A 134 -7.66 4.21 5.68
CA LYS A 134 -8.68 5.18 5.25
C LYS A 134 -9.56 4.65 4.14
N MET A 135 -8.99 4.00 3.13
CA MET A 135 -9.74 3.37 2.04
C MET A 135 -10.72 2.31 2.56
N TYR A 136 -10.31 1.50 3.54
CA TYR A 136 -11.19 0.51 4.16
C TYR A 136 -12.34 1.15 4.91
N VAL A 137 -12.09 2.19 5.68
CA VAL A 137 -13.12 2.88 6.46
C VAL A 137 -14.12 3.59 5.54
N GLU A 138 -13.62 4.32 4.53
CA GLU A 138 -14.43 5.13 3.60
C GLU A 138 -15.06 4.31 2.45
N ALA A 139 -14.75 3.01 2.30
CA ALA A 139 -15.39 2.14 1.32
C ALA A 139 -16.91 2.03 1.59
N ASP A 140 -17.70 1.91 0.52
CA ASP A 140 -19.16 1.84 0.60
C ASP A 140 -19.61 0.67 1.53
N PRO A 141 -20.53 0.90 2.45
CA PRO A 141 -21.05 -0.15 3.34
C PRO A 141 -21.65 -1.35 2.60
N THR A 142 -22.16 -1.17 1.38
CA THR A 142 -22.71 -2.25 0.55
C THR A 142 -21.63 -3.14 -0.06
N ASN A 143 -20.37 -2.69 -0.06
CA ASN A 143 -19.22 -3.41 -0.62
C ASN A 143 -18.36 -4.07 0.47
N LYS A 144 -18.84 -4.13 1.70
CA LYS A 144 -18.18 -4.75 2.84
C LYS A 144 -19.18 -5.40 3.78
N GLY A 145 -18.69 -6.25 4.70
CA GLY A 145 -19.55 -6.89 5.69
C GLY A 145 -20.06 -8.26 5.29
N LEU A 146 -21.03 -8.78 6.06
CA LEU A 146 -21.54 -10.16 5.92
C LEU A 146 -22.48 -10.33 4.72
N THR A 147 -23.06 -9.25 4.23
CA THR A 147 -24.07 -9.23 3.15
C THR A 147 -23.68 -8.22 2.09
N ALA A 148 -22.46 -8.36 1.55
CA ALA A 148 -22.00 -7.46 0.50
C ALA A 148 -22.68 -7.73 -0.84
N GLY A 149 -22.76 -6.67 -1.68
CA GLY A 149 -23.40 -6.66 -2.99
C GLY A 149 -24.64 -5.80 -3.00
N VAL A 150 -24.70 -4.81 -3.91
CA VAL A 150 -25.81 -3.85 -4.02
C VAL A 150 -27.12 -4.52 -4.42
N ARG A 151 -27.03 -5.55 -5.25
CA ARG A 151 -28.21 -6.23 -5.81
C ARG A 151 -28.50 -7.54 -5.10
N THR A 152 -27.46 -8.34 -4.88
CA THR A 152 -27.62 -9.71 -4.41
C THR A 152 -27.54 -9.84 -2.90
N GLN A 153 -26.74 -9.02 -2.24
CA GLN A 153 -26.46 -9.08 -0.78
C GLN A 153 -26.08 -10.50 -0.31
N LEU A 154 -25.42 -11.27 -1.20
CA LEU A 154 -25.10 -12.69 -0.98
C LEU A 154 -23.66 -12.94 -0.55
N TYR A 155 -22.78 -11.96 -0.75
CA TYR A 155 -21.36 -12.16 -0.55
C TYR A 155 -20.95 -11.81 0.88
N ASN A 156 -20.33 -12.77 1.56
CA ASN A 156 -19.75 -12.54 2.88
C ASN A 156 -18.29 -12.11 2.71
N LEU A 157 -18.02 -10.84 3.00
CA LEU A 157 -16.68 -10.25 3.01
C LEU A 157 -16.12 -10.04 4.42
N GLY A 158 -16.84 -10.52 5.45
CA GLY A 158 -16.44 -10.42 6.85
C GLY A 158 -16.81 -9.09 7.50
N ALA A 159 -16.97 -9.15 8.81
CA ALA A 159 -17.21 -8.00 9.66
C ALA A 159 -16.48 -8.18 10.99
N VAL A 160 -16.39 -7.12 11.77
CA VAL A 160 -15.84 -7.17 13.14
C VAL A 160 -16.63 -8.20 13.96
N GLY A 161 -15.91 -9.14 14.60
CA GLY A 161 -16.49 -10.27 15.33
C GLY A 161 -16.81 -11.50 14.46
N ALA A 162 -16.81 -11.38 13.12
CA ALA A 162 -17.08 -12.46 12.18
C ALA A 162 -16.18 -12.37 10.93
N PRO A 163 -14.85 -12.51 11.08
CA PRO A 163 -13.92 -12.43 9.97
C PRO A 163 -14.08 -13.63 9.02
N VAL A 164 -13.89 -13.39 7.72
CA VAL A 164 -13.81 -14.46 6.73
C VAL A 164 -12.52 -15.24 6.94
N SER A 165 -12.62 -16.57 7.07
CA SER A 165 -11.46 -17.45 7.13
C SER A 165 -10.91 -17.65 5.73
N MET A 166 -9.74 -17.13 5.45
CA MET A 166 -9.00 -17.36 4.21
C MET A 166 -8.03 -18.50 4.36
N SER A 167 -8.07 -19.43 3.41
CA SER A 167 -7.16 -20.59 3.30
C SER A 167 -6.76 -20.77 1.84
N ALA A 168 -5.78 -21.63 1.57
CA ALA A 168 -5.38 -21.95 0.20
C ALA A 168 -6.56 -22.48 -0.67
N ALA A 169 -7.55 -23.13 -0.05
CA ALA A 169 -8.69 -23.69 -0.76
C ALA A 169 -9.72 -22.64 -1.22
N ASN A 170 -9.90 -21.53 -0.46
CA ASN A 170 -10.99 -20.59 -0.70
C ASN A 170 -10.56 -19.18 -1.09
N ILE A 171 -9.26 -18.85 -1.05
CA ILE A 171 -8.75 -17.50 -1.36
C ILE A 171 -9.22 -17.01 -2.73
N TRP A 172 -9.24 -17.88 -3.74
CA TRP A 172 -9.74 -17.54 -5.08
C TRP A 172 -11.24 -17.26 -5.09
N GLN A 173 -12.01 -18.00 -4.32
CA GLN A 173 -13.45 -17.80 -4.20
C GLN A 173 -13.75 -16.44 -3.58
N VAL A 174 -13.01 -16.05 -2.55
CA VAL A 174 -13.16 -14.73 -1.92
C VAL A 174 -12.78 -13.62 -2.91
N MET A 175 -11.67 -13.75 -3.65
CA MET A 175 -11.28 -12.77 -4.66
C MET A 175 -12.34 -12.64 -5.78
N THR A 176 -12.90 -13.74 -6.26
CA THR A 176 -13.98 -13.71 -7.27
C THR A 176 -15.27 -13.11 -6.70
N SER A 177 -15.56 -13.32 -5.41
CA SER A 177 -16.70 -12.70 -4.73
C SER A 177 -16.53 -11.17 -4.65
N VAL A 178 -15.33 -10.70 -4.32
CA VAL A 178 -15.00 -9.25 -4.34
C VAL A 178 -15.17 -8.68 -5.75
N ALA A 179 -14.68 -9.40 -6.77
CA ALA A 179 -14.87 -8.98 -8.16
C ALA A 179 -16.34 -8.89 -8.54
N ALA A 180 -17.18 -9.83 -8.07
CA ALA A 180 -18.63 -9.81 -8.34
C ALA A 180 -19.30 -8.61 -7.65
N VAL A 181 -18.95 -8.30 -6.40
CA VAL A 181 -19.46 -7.13 -5.67
C VAL A 181 -19.14 -5.83 -6.40
N LEU A 182 -17.91 -5.65 -6.87
CA LEU A 182 -17.51 -4.46 -7.62
C LEU A 182 -18.22 -4.37 -8.99
N ARG A 183 -18.46 -5.52 -9.65
CA ARG A 183 -19.23 -5.57 -10.90
C ARG A 183 -20.70 -5.16 -10.72
N GLU A 184 -21.30 -5.47 -9.58
CA GLU A 184 -22.66 -5.03 -9.28
C GLU A 184 -22.80 -3.50 -9.19
N GLN A 185 -21.71 -2.81 -8.87
CA GLN A 185 -21.61 -1.35 -8.91
C GLN A 185 -21.44 -0.77 -10.32
N CYS A 186 -21.34 -1.62 -11.35
CA CYS A 186 -21.11 -1.22 -12.75
C CYS A 186 -19.79 -0.48 -12.98
N LEU A 187 -18.73 -0.88 -12.26
CA LEU A 187 -17.40 -0.33 -12.44
C LEU A 187 -16.74 -0.80 -13.74
N PRO A 188 -15.82 0.00 -14.32
CA PRO A 188 -14.95 -0.47 -15.38
C PRO A 188 -14.12 -1.67 -14.88
N MET A 189 -13.91 -2.64 -15.78
CA MET A 189 -13.14 -3.86 -15.43
C MET A 189 -11.63 -3.69 -15.63
N GLU A 190 -11.22 -2.51 -16.04
CA GLU A 190 -9.84 -2.12 -16.21
C GLU A 190 -9.35 -1.43 -14.94
N ASP A 191 -8.06 -1.56 -14.65
CA ASP A 191 -7.38 -0.92 -13.49
C ASP A 191 -7.98 -1.26 -12.11
N LEU A 192 -8.46 -2.49 -11.97
CA LEU A 192 -8.84 -3.02 -10.68
C LEU A 192 -7.61 -3.53 -9.94
N PHE A 193 -7.50 -3.18 -8.67
CA PHE A 193 -6.42 -3.63 -7.80
C PHE A 193 -6.95 -4.38 -6.56
N ILE A 194 -6.11 -5.20 -5.98
CA ILE A 194 -6.31 -5.81 -4.66
C ILE A 194 -4.99 -5.81 -3.89
N VAL A 195 -5.02 -5.35 -2.64
CA VAL A 195 -3.86 -5.33 -1.75
C VAL A 195 -4.03 -6.41 -0.70
N LEU A 196 -3.14 -7.38 -0.70
CA LEU A 196 -3.14 -8.53 0.22
C LEU A 196 -1.98 -8.41 1.21
N PRO A 197 -2.13 -8.87 2.45
CA PRO A 197 -1.03 -8.96 3.39
C PRO A 197 -0.03 -10.07 3.01
N ASP A 198 1.19 -10.00 3.51
CA ASP A 198 2.25 -10.98 3.26
C ASP A 198 1.84 -12.43 3.58
N VAL A 199 1.00 -12.59 4.61
CA VAL A 199 0.46 -13.91 5.02
C VAL A 199 -0.40 -14.55 3.92
N ALA A 200 -0.95 -13.79 2.99
CA ALA A 200 -1.73 -14.31 1.87
C ALA A 200 -0.89 -15.04 0.81
N LEU A 201 0.41 -14.71 0.70
CA LEU A 201 1.30 -15.25 -0.31
C LEU A 201 1.35 -16.79 -0.34
N PRO A 202 1.64 -17.50 0.78
CA PRO A 202 1.67 -18.94 0.79
C PRO A 202 0.30 -19.56 0.46
N HIS A 203 -0.81 -18.95 0.90
CA HIS A 203 -2.16 -19.43 0.59
C HIS A 203 -2.49 -19.29 -0.89
N LEU A 204 -2.03 -18.20 -1.52
CA LEU A 204 -2.25 -17.97 -2.93
C LEU A 204 -1.44 -18.94 -3.80
N LEU A 205 -0.17 -19.15 -3.49
CA LEU A 205 0.71 -20.07 -4.23
C LEU A 205 0.32 -21.55 -4.06
N ASN A 206 -0.17 -21.94 -2.88
CA ASN A 206 -0.62 -23.31 -2.60
C ASN A 206 -2.09 -23.55 -3.00
N SER A 207 -2.75 -22.55 -3.60
CA SER A 207 -4.15 -22.72 -4.01
C SER A 207 -4.30 -23.83 -5.05
N PRO A 208 -5.30 -24.74 -4.88
CA PRO A 208 -5.57 -25.82 -5.84
C PRO A 208 -5.81 -25.31 -7.26
N MET A 209 -6.36 -24.10 -7.41
CA MET A 209 -6.58 -23.50 -8.72
C MET A 209 -5.26 -23.18 -9.45
N LEU A 210 -4.23 -22.76 -8.72
CA LEU A 210 -2.93 -22.50 -9.30
C LEU A 210 -2.15 -23.81 -9.53
N VAL A 211 -2.13 -24.69 -8.53
CA VAL A 211 -1.37 -25.94 -8.55
C VAL A 211 -1.92 -26.91 -9.63
N ASN A 212 -3.24 -27.07 -9.73
CA ASN A 212 -3.85 -27.99 -10.69
C ASN A 212 -3.67 -27.55 -12.15
N ASN A 213 -3.49 -26.25 -12.39
CA ASN A 213 -3.25 -25.71 -13.73
C ASN A 213 -1.82 -25.93 -14.24
N VAL A 214 -0.88 -26.28 -13.38
CA VAL A 214 0.52 -26.55 -13.78
C VAL A 214 0.64 -27.80 -14.67
N GLY A 215 -0.30 -28.74 -14.59
CA GLY A 215 -0.32 -29.98 -15.37
C GLY A 215 -1.00 -29.90 -16.75
N LEU A 216 -1.67 -28.78 -17.10
CA LEU A 216 -2.30 -28.60 -18.41
C LEU A 216 -1.34 -27.88 -19.37
N SER A 217 -1.10 -28.46 -20.54
CA SER A 217 -0.25 -27.83 -21.57
C SER A 217 -1.00 -26.70 -22.28
N GLY A 218 -0.46 -25.47 -22.22
CA GLY A 218 -1.00 -24.27 -22.87
C GLY A 218 -0.49 -22.97 -22.25
N ALA A 219 -0.77 -21.84 -22.86
CA ALA A 219 -0.32 -20.51 -22.42
C ALA A 219 -0.71 -20.16 -20.96
N CYS A 220 -1.80 -20.75 -20.44
CA CYS A 220 -2.21 -20.59 -19.05
C CYS A 220 -1.23 -21.24 -18.06
N CYS A 221 -0.47 -22.22 -18.47
CA CYS A 221 0.42 -22.99 -17.61
C CYS A 221 1.78 -22.32 -17.39
N GLU A 222 2.24 -21.52 -18.33
CA GLU A 222 3.47 -20.74 -18.14
C GLU A 222 3.34 -19.75 -16.99
N VAL A 223 2.21 -19.08 -16.86
CA VAL A 223 1.95 -18.10 -15.79
C VAL A 223 1.90 -18.81 -14.43
N ALA A 224 1.18 -19.92 -14.33
CA ALA A 224 1.07 -20.70 -13.10
C ALA A 224 2.41 -21.36 -12.73
N SER A 225 3.12 -21.92 -13.70
CA SER A 225 4.44 -22.53 -13.51
C SER A 225 5.48 -21.49 -13.06
N ASN A 226 5.50 -20.31 -13.68
CA ASN A 226 6.40 -19.24 -13.31
C ASN A 226 6.09 -18.69 -11.89
N ALA A 227 4.82 -18.62 -11.48
CA ALA A 227 4.45 -18.20 -10.15
C ALA A 227 4.95 -19.21 -9.09
N ILE A 228 4.80 -20.51 -9.33
CA ILE A 228 5.25 -21.56 -8.40
C ILE A 228 6.78 -21.64 -8.36
N LEU A 229 7.46 -21.60 -9.52
CA LEU A 229 8.91 -21.75 -9.58
C LEU A 229 9.66 -20.53 -9.08
N ASN A 230 9.17 -19.33 -9.39
CA ASN A 230 9.86 -18.07 -9.09
C ASN A 230 9.29 -17.34 -7.88
N GLY A 231 8.19 -17.84 -7.26
CA GLY A 231 7.49 -17.17 -6.17
C GLY A 231 6.84 -15.84 -6.57
N LYS A 232 6.75 -15.53 -7.87
CA LYS A 232 6.11 -14.33 -8.37
C LYS A 232 4.64 -14.60 -8.68
N ILE A 233 3.78 -13.76 -8.13
CA ILE A 233 2.33 -13.84 -8.36
C ILE A 233 2.03 -13.43 -9.80
N PRO A 234 1.07 -14.10 -10.46
CA PRO A 234 0.55 -13.63 -11.75
C PRO A 234 0.07 -12.19 -11.63
N GLN A 235 0.40 -11.37 -12.60
CA GLN A 235 0.12 -9.93 -12.58
C GLN A 235 -1.38 -9.63 -12.48
N LYS A 236 -2.26 -10.49 -13.04
CA LYS A 236 -3.72 -10.34 -12.96
C LYS A 236 -4.39 -11.62 -12.50
N ILE A 237 -5.13 -11.54 -11.40
CA ILE A 237 -5.93 -12.64 -10.85
C ILE A 237 -7.38 -12.16 -10.71
N ALA A 238 -8.33 -12.90 -11.25
CA ALA A 238 -9.75 -12.57 -11.23
C ALA A 238 -10.09 -11.14 -11.78
N GLY A 239 -9.20 -10.57 -12.59
CA GLY A 239 -9.30 -9.21 -13.12
C GLY A 239 -8.60 -8.14 -12.29
N PHE A 240 -8.03 -8.50 -11.15
CA PHE A 240 -7.28 -7.59 -10.27
C PHE A 240 -5.79 -7.64 -10.54
N ASP A 241 -5.14 -6.48 -10.49
CA ASP A 241 -3.71 -6.36 -10.26
C ASP A 241 -3.45 -6.61 -8.78
N VAL A 242 -2.68 -7.67 -8.48
CA VAL A 242 -2.47 -8.14 -7.10
C VAL A 242 -1.19 -7.52 -6.55
N TYR A 243 -1.34 -6.78 -5.46
CA TYR A 243 -0.25 -6.22 -4.67
C TYR A 243 -0.14 -6.96 -3.35
N ILE A 244 1.08 -7.29 -2.94
CA ILE A 244 1.36 -7.80 -1.59
C ILE A 244 2.09 -6.71 -0.84
N SER A 245 1.54 -6.33 0.31
CA SER A 245 2.11 -5.28 1.14
C SER A 245 2.10 -5.70 2.60
N HIS A 246 3.22 -5.43 3.28
CA HIS A 246 3.31 -5.55 4.73
C HIS A 246 2.46 -4.51 5.46
N ASN A 247 2.13 -3.41 4.77
CA ASN A 247 1.49 -2.22 5.33
C ASN A 247 -0.04 -2.36 5.46
N VAL A 248 -0.60 -3.53 5.11
CA VAL A 248 -2.04 -3.80 5.30
C VAL A 248 -2.37 -3.77 6.79
N PHE A 249 -3.38 -2.97 7.15
CA PHE A 249 -3.79 -2.82 8.53
C PHE A 249 -4.24 -4.16 9.13
N SER A 250 -3.68 -4.48 10.29
CA SER A 250 -4.04 -5.68 11.04
C SER A 250 -4.53 -5.32 12.43
N THR A 251 -5.56 -6.04 12.88
CA THR A 251 -6.13 -5.89 14.23
C THR A 251 -6.33 -7.24 14.88
N THR A 252 -6.47 -7.25 16.19
CA THR A 252 -6.78 -8.47 16.95
C THR A 252 -8.27 -8.52 17.23
N ASP A 253 -8.96 -9.51 16.69
CA ASP A 253 -10.37 -9.78 16.95
C ASP A 253 -10.51 -11.09 17.74
N GLY A 254 -10.74 -10.98 19.05
CA GLY A 254 -10.69 -12.11 19.97
C GLY A 254 -9.30 -12.74 20.05
N ALA A 255 -9.18 -14.01 19.63
CA ALA A 255 -7.91 -14.75 19.58
C ALA A 255 -7.25 -14.73 18.19
N ASN A 256 -7.87 -14.07 17.20
CA ASN A 256 -7.39 -14.10 15.81
C ASN A 256 -6.75 -12.77 15.42
N VAL A 257 -5.68 -12.84 14.64
CA VAL A 257 -5.17 -11.67 13.89
C VAL A 257 -5.96 -11.57 12.61
N VAL A 258 -6.55 -10.41 12.37
CA VAL A 258 -7.41 -10.12 11.22
C VAL A 258 -6.80 -8.98 10.42
N TYR A 259 -6.91 -9.06 9.11
CA TYR A 259 -6.38 -8.09 8.17
C TYR A 259 -7.52 -7.42 7.39
N GLU A 260 -7.39 -6.12 7.20
CA GLU A 260 -8.31 -5.30 6.41
C GLU A 260 -7.82 -5.23 4.96
N VAL A 261 -8.21 -6.20 4.17
CA VAL A 261 -7.86 -6.30 2.74
C VAL A 261 -8.71 -5.33 1.93
N ILE A 262 -8.06 -4.55 1.07
CA ILE A 262 -8.71 -3.59 0.19
C ILE A 262 -8.59 -4.04 -1.25
N ALA A 263 -9.71 -3.94 -1.97
CA ALA A 263 -9.76 -4.07 -3.42
C ALA A 263 -10.60 -2.93 -4.01
N GLY A 264 -10.32 -2.55 -5.23
CA GLY A 264 -11.09 -1.49 -5.87
C GLY A 264 -10.55 -1.07 -7.22
N TRP A 265 -11.07 0.07 -7.66
CA TRP A 265 -10.64 0.74 -8.88
C TRP A 265 -9.68 1.89 -8.55
N ARG A 266 -8.57 2.01 -9.28
CA ARG A 266 -7.53 3.04 -9.04
C ARG A 266 -8.09 4.46 -9.03
N GLY A 267 -9.06 4.77 -9.89
CA GLY A 267 -9.71 6.09 -9.93
C GLY A 267 -10.63 6.40 -8.74
N ALA A 268 -10.85 5.44 -7.83
CA ALA A 268 -11.73 5.66 -6.67
C ALA A 268 -11.13 6.57 -5.60
N THR A 269 -9.79 6.61 -5.50
CA THR A 269 -9.07 7.40 -4.50
C THR A 269 -8.07 8.33 -5.15
N ALA A 270 -8.16 9.62 -4.83
CA ALA A 270 -7.17 10.61 -5.19
C ALA A 270 -6.12 10.73 -4.09
N PHE A 271 -4.87 10.82 -4.52
CA PHE A 271 -3.72 11.13 -3.70
C PHE A 271 -2.94 12.28 -4.32
N ALA A 272 -2.53 13.22 -3.52
CA ALA A 272 -1.68 14.32 -3.97
C ALA A 272 -0.62 14.64 -2.93
N MET A 273 0.59 14.86 -3.42
CA MET A 273 1.74 15.31 -2.65
C MET A 273 2.08 16.72 -3.12
N GLN A 274 2.24 17.64 -2.19
CA GLN A 274 2.47 19.05 -2.50
C GLN A 274 3.91 19.46 -2.30
N ILE A 275 4.50 19.06 -1.19
CA ILE A 275 5.86 19.44 -0.81
C ILE A 275 6.64 18.18 -0.45
N GLU A 276 7.79 18.02 -1.08
CA GLU A 276 8.80 17.06 -0.70
C GLU A 276 10.13 17.79 -0.68
N GLU A 277 10.60 18.16 0.50
CA GLU A 277 11.82 18.93 0.67
C GLU A 277 12.76 18.23 1.66
N THR A 278 14.02 18.11 1.26
CA THR A 278 15.09 17.63 2.12
C THR A 278 16.17 18.68 2.25
N ARG A 279 16.63 18.92 3.46
CA ARG A 279 17.69 19.89 3.72
C ARG A 279 18.74 19.36 4.68
N ILE A 280 19.95 19.83 4.49
CA ILE A 280 21.08 19.58 5.40
C ILE A 280 21.42 20.91 6.04
N ILE A 281 21.38 20.96 7.36
CA ILE A 281 21.78 22.15 8.13
C ILE A 281 23.13 21.85 8.74
N ASP A 282 24.16 22.52 8.22
CA ASP A 282 25.52 22.57 8.80
C ASP A 282 25.70 23.95 9.41
N ASN A 283 26.01 24.07 10.65
CA ASN A 283 26.16 25.33 11.43
C ASN A 283 24.84 25.84 12.05
N ASP A 284 24.27 25.06 12.93
CA ASP A 284 23.29 25.57 13.87
C ASP A 284 23.94 26.55 14.86
N LYS A 285 23.18 27.58 15.31
CA LYS A 285 23.70 28.64 16.18
C LYS A 285 24.18 28.11 17.53
N ASP A 286 23.58 27.01 18.00
CA ASP A 286 23.76 26.52 19.36
C ASP A 286 24.54 25.21 19.43
N SER A 287 24.87 24.57 18.31
CA SER A 287 25.59 23.29 18.28
C SER A 287 26.48 23.11 17.04
N TRP A 288 27.54 22.32 17.17
CA TRP A 288 28.42 21.92 16.07
C TRP A 288 27.91 20.66 15.36
N ASP A 289 26.61 20.44 15.36
CA ASP A 289 25.99 19.24 14.83
C ASP A 289 25.45 19.50 13.41
N ILE A 290 25.36 18.43 12.63
CA ILE A 290 24.74 18.42 11.31
C ILE A 290 23.35 17.81 11.47
N TYR A 291 22.34 18.51 10.95
CA TYR A 291 20.96 18.03 10.91
C TYR A 291 20.58 17.67 9.49
N LEU A 292 20.11 16.44 9.33
CA LEU A 292 19.51 15.97 8.11
C LEU A 292 18.00 15.95 8.32
N GLN A 293 17.27 16.79 7.60
CA GLN A 293 15.84 16.97 7.77
C GLN A 293 15.11 16.81 6.44
N GLY A 294 13.94 16.25 6.48
CA GLY A 294 13.03 16.22 5.35
C GLY A 294 11.59 16.34 5.81
N MET A 295 10.77 16.89 4.94
CA MET A 295 9.36 17.13 5.15
C MET A 295 8.59 16.74 3.89
N THR A 296 7.46 16.06 4.08
CA THR A 296 6.54 15.71 3.01
C THR A 296 5.13 16.10 3.42
N VAL A 297 4.45 16.89 2.59
CA VAL A 297 3.06 17.30 2.81
C VAL A 297 2.18 16.63 1.76
N TYR A 298 1.13 15.94 2.20
CA TYR A 298 0.26 15.17 1.32
C TYR A 298 -1.21 15.24 1.74
N GLY A 299 -2.07 14.86 0.83
CA GLY A 299 -3.50 14.71 1.06
C GLY A 299 -4.06 13.50 0.32
N SER A 300 -5.07 12.89 0.88
CA SER A 300 -5.78 11.78 0.25
C SER A 300 -7.28 11.89 0.45
N LYS A 301 -8.07 11.52 -0.56
CA LYS A 301 -9.54 11.49 -0.46
C LYS A 301 -10.13 10.38 -1.33
N VAL A 302 -11.05 9.62 -0.76
CA VAL A 302 -11.88 8.70 -1.53
C VAL A 302 -12.94 9.50 -2.25
N ILE A 303 -12.88 9.52 -3.59
CA ILE A 303 -13.81 10.24 -4.47
C ILE A 303 -15.04 9.38 -4.76
N GLN A 304 -14.83 8.09 -4.97
CA GLN A 304 -15.87 7.14 -5.30
C GLN A 304 -15.88 5.95 -4.34
N PRO A 305 -16.57 6.05 -3.19
CA PRO A 305 -16.64 4.96 -2.21
C PRO A 305 -17.17 3.65 -2.80
N GLU A 306 -18.08 3.74 -3.79
CA GLU A 306 -18.63 2.58 -4.48
C GLU A 306 -17.58 1.81 -5.31
N GLY A 307 -16.46 2.47 -5.64
CA GLY A 307 -15.34 1.88 -6.35
C GLY A 307 -14.40 1.06 -5.47
N LEU A 308 -14.63 1.00 -4.16
CA LEU A 308 -13.83 0.27 -3.20
C LEU A 308 -14.64 -0.86 -2.56
N ALA A 309 -13.98 -1.97 -2.25
CA ALA A 309 -14.52 -3.09 -1.49
C ALA A 309 -13.54 -3.50 -0.40
N GLY A 310 -14.04 -3.74 0.80
CA GLY A 310 -13.24 -4.14 1.95
C GLY A 310 -13.54 -5.58 2.38
N VAL A 311 -12.49 -6.37 2.62
CA VAL A 311 -12.60 -7.72 3.16
C VAL A 311 -11.95 -7.77 4.54
N TYR A 312 -12.72 -8.21 5.53
CA TYR A 312 -12.24 -8.42 6.90
C TYR A 312 -11.89 -9.90 7.05
N ALA A 313 -10.62 -10.24 6.95
CA ALA A 313 -10.17 -11.61 6.76
C ALA A 313 -9.16 -12.05 7.82
N LYS A 314 -9.28 -13.32 8.26
CA LYS A 314 -8.25 -14.05 8.99
C LYS A 314 -7.67 -15.15 8.12
N PHE A 315 -6.38 -15.37 8.20
CA PHE A 315 -5.71 -16.44 7.49
C PHE A 315 -5.60 -17.67 8.38
N VAL A 316 -6.03 -18.80 7.85
CA VAL A 316 -6.03 -20.10 8.57
C VAL A 316 -5.21 -21.08 7.75
N PRO A 317 -4.31 -21.87 8.41
CA PRO A 317 -3.44 -22.84 7.73
C PRO A 317 -4.19 -23.82 6.84
#